data_6c65f966b5563cee9dc6e617cd81eb43
#
_entry.id   6c65f966b5563cee9dc6e617cd81eb43
#
_cell.length_a   1.000
_cell.length_b   1.000
_cell.length_c   1.000
_cell.angle_alpha   90.00
_cell.angle_beta   90.00
_cell.angle_gamma   90.00
#
_symmetry.space_group_name_H-M   'P 1'
#
loop_
_entity.id
_entity.type
_entity.pdbx_description
1 polymer ?
#
loop_
_entity_poly.entity_id
_entity_poly.type
_entity_poly.pdbx_seq_one_letter_code
_entity_poly.pdbx_strand_id
1 'polypeptide(L)'
;MDISNHKPFLTVKDHSVSGEIFELHYDQKQDLVFTYPQPSEENLARYYESEDYISHTDGKRSLFEIAYHLVKSIALKNKLDLINSLQSSKGNLLDIGAGTGEFLAVAQQNGWQTVGVEPSEKAKSIAIKKEVSFVENSSMLSDASVDVITMWHVLEHVPDVEQQIRELSRLVKPNGTILIAVPNFNSFDAEYYGT
;
A
#
# COMPACT_ATOMS: atom_id res chain seq x y z
N MET A 1 8.02 -1.41 19.93
CA MET A 1 8.30 -2.87 20.01
C MET A 1 9.46 -3.13 20.98
N ASP A 2 9.34 -4.16 21.84
CA ASP A 2 10.45 -4.60 22.69
C ASP A 2 11.39 -5.50 21.88
N ILE A 3 12.57 -5.02 21.53
CA ILE A 3 13.56 -5.69 20.68
C ILE A 3 14.45 -6.68 21.43
N SER A 4 14.26 -6.85 22.76
CA SER A 4 15.12 -7.71 23.60
C SER A 4 15.10 -9.19 23.22
N ASN A 5 14.10 -9.64 22.49
CA ASN A 5 13.87 -11.04 22.08
C ASN A 5 13.99 -11.28 20.56
N HIS A 6 14.38 -10.29 19.79
CA HIS A 6 14.45 -10.41 18.34
C HIS A 6 15.87 -10.76 17.89
N LYS A 7 15.97 -11.64 16.91
CA LYS A 7 17.25 -12.02 16.31
C LYS A 7 17.37 -11.42 14.92
N PRO A 8 18.56 -10.93 14.54
CA PRO A 8 18.82 -10.59 13.16
C PRO A 8 18.47 -11.80 12.26
N PHE A 9 17.62 -11.56 11.28
CA PHE A 9 17.19 -12.56 10.30
C PHE A 9 18.04 -12.44 9.03
N LEU A 10 18.25 -11.20 8.58
CA LEU A 10 18.95 -10.91 7.34
C LEU A 10 19.55 -9.50 7.41
N THR A 11 20.72 -9.30 6.78
CA THR A 11 21.28 -7.97 6.53
C THR A 11 21.11 -7.63 5.07
N VAL A 12 20.47 -6.50 4.76
CA VAL A 12 20.17 -6.07 3.39
C VAL A 12 20.69 -4.67 3.15
N LYS A 13 21.12 -4.40 1.92
CA LYS A 13 21.48 -3.07 1.46
C LYS A 13 20.35 -2.50 0.62
N ASP A 14 19.96 -1.26 0.90
CA ASP A 14 19.08 -0.51 0.00
C ASP A 14 19.87 -0.11 -1.26
N HIS A 15 19.59 -0.81 -2.35
CA HIS A 15 20.22 -0.53 -3.64
C HIS A 15 19.45 0.49 -4.47
N SER A 16 18.23 0.86 -4.03
CA SER A 16 17.30 1.66 -4.83
C SER A 16 17.46 3.15 -4.58
N VAL A 17 17.69 3.56 -3.33
CA VAL A 17 17.63 4.98 -2.94
C VAL A 17 18.82 5.39 -2.10
N SER A 18 18.97 4.86 -0.88
CA SER A 18 19.90 5.40 0.12
C SER A 18 21.29 4.77 0.08
N GLY A 19 21.42 3.54 -0.39
CA GLY A 19 22.64 2.74 -0.27
C GLY A 19 22.95 2.28 1.15
N GLU A 20 22.08 2.57 2.11
CA GLU A 20 22.25 2.22 3.52
C GLU A 20 22.07 0.72 3.75
N ILE A 21 22.62 0.23 4.86
CA ILE A 21 22.51 -1.17 5.27
C ILE A 21 21.51 -1.24 6.41
N PHE A 22 20.55 -2.15 6.30
CA PHE A 22 19.54 -2.43 7.30
C PHE A 22 19.63 -3.89 7.74
N GLU A 23 19.24 -4.15 8.97
CA GLU A 23 18.98 -5.50 9.46
C GLU A 23 17.48 -5.77 9.41
N LEU A 24 17.10 -6.95 8.96
CA LEU A 24 15.77 -7.49 9.12
C LEU A 24 15.75 -8.38 10.35
N HIS A 25 14.85 -8.11 11.28
CA HIS A 25 14.69 -8.87 12.50
C HIS A 25 13.39 -9.66 12.45
N TYR A 26 13.42 -10.91 12.90
CA TYR A 26 12.26 -11.77 12.96
C TYR A 26 11.68 -11.83 14.39
N ASP A 27 10.41 -11.47 14.50
CA ASP A 27 9.62 -11.68 15.72
C ASP A 27 8.88 -13.03 15.62
N GLN A 28 9.38 -14.02 16.34
CA GLN A 28 8.80 -15.36 16.34
C GLN A 28 7.39 -15.41 16.93
N LYS A 29 7.04 -14.48 17.81
CA LYS A 29 5.74 -14.44 18.47
C LYS A 29 4.64 -13.92 17.54
N GLN A 30 4.98 -12.97 16.70
CA GLN A 30 4.06 -12.33 15.76
C GLN A 30 4.17 -12.90 14.34
N ASP A 31 5.16 -13.77 14.09
CA ASP A 31 5.52 -14.30 12.75
C ASP A 31 5.73 -13.17 11.74
N LEU A 32 6.49 -12.14 12.15
CA LEU A 32 6.70 -10.91 11.43
C LEU A 32 8.20 -10.61 11.27
N VAL A 33 8.58 -10.18 10.07
CA VAL A 33 9.91 -9.60 9.82
C VAL A 33 9.78 -8.08 9.75
N PHE A 34 10.67 -7.37 10.43
CA PHE A 34 10.69 -5.91 10.45
C PHE A 34 12.11 -5.37 10.30
N THR A 35 12.21 -4.14 9.75
CA THR A 35 13.48 -3.43 9.56
C THR A 35 13.99 -2.85 10.88
N TYR A 36 15.29 -3.04 11.15
CA TYR A 36 15.96 -2.48 12.32
C TYR A 36 17.30 -1.84 11.92
N PRO A 37 17.65 -0.64 12.48
CA PRO A 37 16.71 0.25 13.15
C PRO A 37 15.63 0.77 12.20
N GLN A 38 14.44 1.00 12.71
CA GLN A 38 13.39 1.66 11.90
C GLN A 38 13.82 3.10 11.59
N PRO A 39 13.70 3.57 10.35
CA PRO A 39 13.86 4.98 10.03
C PRO A 39 12.88 5.83 10.85
N SER A 40 13.33 7.00 11.33
CA SER A 40 12.42 7.94 11.99
C SER A 40 11.39 8.48 10.98
N GLU A 41 10.21 8.90 11.47
CA GLU A 41 9.14 9.47 10.62
C GLU A 41 9.66 10.64 9.76
N GLU A 42 10.53 11.48 10.31
CA GLU A 42 11.15 12.60 9.60
C GLU A 42 12.03 12.16 8.42
N ASN A 43 12.61 10.97 8.51
CA ASN A 43 13.50 10.41 7.50
C ASN A 43 12.78 9.48 6.50
N LEU A 44 11.55 9.07 6.80
CA LEU A 44 10.83 8.16 5.91
C LEU A 44 10.66 8.72 4.50
N ALA A 45 10.34 10.01 4.36
CA ALA A 45 10.10 10.65 3.06
C ALA A 45 11.26 10.45 2.08
N ARG A 46 12.53 10.51 2.53
CA ARG A 46 13.71 10.39 1.67
C ARG A 46 13.85 9.04 0.98
N TYR A 47 13.29 7.96 1.56
CA TYR A 47 13.33 6.63 0.97
C TYR A 47 12.29 6.43 -0.15
N TYR A 48 11.39 7.42 -0.35
CA TYR A 48 10.37 7.43 -1.40
C TYR A 48 10.63 8.46 -2.50
N GLU A 49 11.73 9.21 -2.42
CA GLU A 49 12.09 10.26 -3.39
C GLU A 49 12.77 9.71 -4.65
N SER A 50 12.68 8.40 -4.95
CA SER A 50 13.26 7.88 -6.19
C SER A 50 12.46 8.35 -7.41
N GLU A 51 13.16 8.79 -8.46
CA GLU A 51 12.55 9.14 -9.75
C GLU A 51 11.81 7.94 -10.38
N ASP A 52 12.21 6.73 -10.05
CA ASP A 52 11.61 5.49 -10.55
C ASP A 52 10.20 5.24 -10.00
N TYR A 53 9.87 5.76 -8.81
CA TYR A 53 8.53 5.60 -8.22
C TYR A 53 7.42 6.24 -9.07
N ILE A 54 7.76 7.20 -9.93
CA ILE A 54 6.80 7.99 -10.72
C ILE A 54 7.09 7.96 -12.23
N SER A 55 8.23 7.46 -12.68
CA SER A 55 8.73 7.61 -14.04
C SER A 55 8.10 6.72 -15.10
N HIS A 56 7.04 5.97 -14.80
CA HIS A 56 6.39 5.09 -15.79
C HIS A 56 5.32 5.78 -16.66
N THR A 57 5.31 7.13 -16.76
CA THR A 57 4.18 7.81 -17.41
C THR A 57 4.47 8.56 -18.71
N ASP A 58 5.72 8.76 -19.13
CA ASP A 58 6.02 9.54 -20.36
C ASP A 58 7.15 8.92 -21.20
N GLY A 59 6.88 7.82 -21.88
CA GLY A 59 7.76 7.21 -22.87
C GLY A 59 7.00 6.87 -24.15
N LYS A 60 7.66 6.99 -25.30
CA LYS A 60 7.13 6.63 -26.61
C LYS A 60 6.48 5.26 -26.59
N ARG A 61 5.30 5.09 -27.20
CA ARG A 61 4.52 3.82 -27.32
C ARG A 61 5.40 2.66 -27.81
N SER A 62 6.14 2.07 -26.90
CA SER A 62 6.91 0.84 -27.12
C SER A 62 5.97 -0.36 -26.93
N LEU A 63 6.26 -1.48 -27.58
CA LEU A 63 5.56 -2.75 -27.33
C LEU A 63 5.58 -3.14 -25.85
N PHE A 64 6.64 -2.76 -25.14
CA PHE A 64 6.78 -2.96 -23.69
C PHE A 64 5.74 -2.14 -22.90
N GLU A 65 5.50 -0.90 -23.30
CA GLU A 65 4.52 -0.01 -22.65
C GLU A 65 3.09 -0.55 -22.84
N ILE A 66 2.78 -1.05 -24.04
CA ILE A 66 1.47 -1.70 -24.30
C ILE A 66 1.30 -2.93 -23.41
N ALA A 67 2.33 -3.78 -23.31
CA ALA A 67 2.31 -4.95 -22.43
C ALA A 67 2.15 -4.56 -20.96
N TYR A 68 2.87 -3.53 -20.50
CA TYR A 68 2.75 -2.98 -19.15
C TYR A 68 1.33 -2.50 -18.85
N HIS A 69 0.74 -1.69 -19.73
CA HIS A 69 -0.64 -1.21 -19.55
C HIS A 69 -1.66 -2.34 -19.56
N LEU A 70 -1.45 -3.38 -20.35
CA LEU A 70 -2.31 -4.56 -20.34
C LEU A 70 -2.23 -5.31 -19.02
N VAL A 71 -1.03 -5.61 -18.53
CA VAL A 71 -0.81 -6.26 -17.24
C VAL A 71 -1.40 -5.44 -16.10
N LYS A 72 -1.17 -4.13 -16.12
CA LYS A 72 -1.73 -3.19 -15.15
C LYS A 72 -3.26 -3.20 -15.16
N SER A 73 -3.89 -3.17 -16.33
CA SER A 73 -5.35 -3.21 -16.42
C SER A 73 -5.94 -4.53 -15.90
N ILE A 74 -5.27 -5.66 -16.16
CA ILE A 74 -5.64 -6.96 -15.61
C ILE A 74 -5.51 -6.96 -14.08
N ALA A 75 -4.41 -6.41 -13.55
CA ALA A 75 -4.21 -6.33 -12.11
C ALA A 75 -5.28 -5.47 -11.42
N LEU A 76 -5.62 -4.31 -11.98
CA LEU A 76 -6.69 -3.43 -11.47
C LEU A 76 -8.05 -4.14 -11.52
N LYS A 77 -8.33 -4.84 -12.61
CA LYS A 77 -9.56 -5.63 -12.74
C LYS A 77 -9.62 -6.73 -11.67
N ASN A 78 -8.54 -7.47 -11.47
CA ASN A 78 -8.49 -8.54 -10.45
C ASN A 78 -8.70 -7.98 -9.03
N LYS A 79 -8.11 -6.82 -8.70
CA LYS A 79 -8.37 -6.12 -7.44
C LYS A 79 -9.84 -5.75 -7.28
N LEU A 80 -10.45 -5.19 -8.33
CA LEU A 80 -11.87 -4.86 -8.36
C LEU A 80 -12.77 -6.09 -8.21
N ASP A 81 -12.49 -7.15 -8.95
CA ASP A 81 -13.26 -8.41 -8.88
C ASP A 81 -13.16 -9.01 -7.47
N LEU A 82 -11.99 -8.93 -6.83
CA LEU A 82 -11.79 -9.39 -5.47
C LEU A 82 -12.70 -8.64 -4.48
N ILE A 83 -12.68 -7.31 -4.47
CA ILE A 83 -13.55 -6.53 -3.55
C ILE A 83 -15.03 -6.74 -3.85
N ASN A 84 -15.41 -6.91 -5.12
CA ASN A 84 -16.78 -7.23 -5.51
C ASN A 84 -17.22 -8.62 -5.03
N SER A 85 -16.31 -9.58 -4.92
CA SER A 85 -16.61 -10.92 -4.41
C SER A 85 -16.81 -10.97 -2.90
N LEU A 86 -16.23 -10.02 -2.18
CA LEU A 86 -16.24 -9.95 -0.71
C LEU A 86 -17.45 -9.16 -0.17
N GLN A 87 -18.14 -8.41 -1.02
CA GLN A 87 -19.28 -7.58 -0.64
C GLN A 87 -20.50 -7.87 -1.51
N SER A 88 -21.67 -7.97 -0.87
CA SER A 88 -22.93 -8.24 -1.57
C SER A 88 -23.47 -7.04 -2.35
N SER A 89 -23.06 -5.84 -1.97
CA SER A 89 -23.44 -4.57 -2.62
C SER A 89 -22.28 -3.60 -2.56
N LYS A 90 -22.28 -2.64 -3.47
CA LYS A 90 -21.29 -1.57 -3.49
C LYS A 90 -21.64 -0.48 -2.48
N GLY A 91 -20.63 0.04 -1.84
CA GLY A 91 -20.76 1.07 -0.81
C GLY A 91 -19.56 2.01 -0.82
N ASN A 92 -19.11 2.40 0.37
CA ASN A 92 -17.93 3.27 0.55
C ASN A 92 -16.65 2.44 0.55
N LEU A 93 -15.72 2.78 -0.34
CA LEU A 93 -14.38 2.21 -0.46
C LEU A 93 -13.34 3.24 -0.05
N LEU A 94 -12.51 2.89 0.93
CA LEU A 94 -11.32 3.64 1.31
C LEU A 94 -10.08 2.88 0.82
N ASP A 95 -9.20 3.56 0.06
CA ASP A 95 -7.89 3.03 -0.32
C ASP A 95 -6.79 3.85 0.37
N ILE A 96 -6.04 3.20 1.27
CA ILE A 96 -4.94 3.83 1.99
C ILE A 96 -3.66 3.57 1.21
N GLY A 97 -2.88 4.64 0.94
CA GLY A 97 -1.75 4.61 0.00
C GLY A 97 -2.24 4.51 -1.45
N ALA A 98 -3.25 5.29 -1.79
CA ALA A 98 -3.94 5.19 -3.08
C ALA A 98 -3.09 5.61 -4.30
N GLY A 99 -1.89 6.16 -4.08
CA GLY A 99 -0.96 6.56 -5.13
C GLY A 99 -1.62 7.51 -6.15
N THR A 100 -1.48 7.19 -7.42
CA THR A 100 -2.08 7.99 -8.52
C THR A 100 -3.57 7.72 -8.74
N GLY A 101 -4.25 7.07 -7.81
CA GLY A 101 -5.70 6.88 -7.78
C GLY A 101 -6.29 5.97 -8.85
N GLU A 102 -5.48 5.13 -9.49
CA GLU A 102 -5.96 4.29 -10.60
C GLU A 102 -6.95 3.22 -10.15
N PHE A 103 -6.70 2.58 -9.02
CA PHE A 103 -7.63 1.60 -8.46
C PHE A 103 -8.95 2.28 -8.06
N LEU A 104 -8.88 3.44 -7.40
CA LEU A 104 -10.04 4.21 -7.02
C LEU A 104 -10.89 4.61 -8.24
N ALA A 105 -10.26 5.09 -9.32
CA ALA A 105 -10.95 5.45 -10.54
C ALA A 105 -11.70 4.25 -11.17
N VAL A 106 -11.07 3.08 -11.22
CA VAL A 106 -11.69 1.84 -11.72
C VAL A 106 -12.85 1.40 -10.82
N ALA A 107 -12.69 1.49 -9.50
CA ALA A 107 -13.74 1.15 -8.55
C ALA A 107 -14.93 2.13 -8.65
N GLN A 108 -14.67 3.43 -8.78
CA GLN A 108 -15.68 4.47 -8.94
C GLN A 108 -16.51 4.25 -10.22
N GLN A 109 -15.87 3.97 -11.36
CA GLN A 109 -16.53 3.62 -12.61
C GLN A 109 -17.40 2.37 -12.48
N ASN A 110 -17.09 1.50 -11.53
CA ASN A 110 -17.85 0.31 -11.22
C ASN A 110 -18.95 0.53 -10.16
N GLY A 111 -19.14 1.77 -9.70
CA GLY A 111 -20.23 2.17 -8.81
C GLY A 111 -19.88 2.20 -7.32
N TRP A 112 -18.61 2.07 -6.92
CA TRP A 112 -18.17 2.32 -5.56
C TRP A 112 -18.10 3.82 -5.27
N GLN A 113 -18.42 4.23 -4.04
CA GLN A 113 -18.13 5.56 -3.54
C GLN A 113 -16.71 5.55 -2.97
N THR A 114 -15.78 6.19 -3.67
CA THR A 114 -14.35 6.03 -3.39
C THR A 114 -13.77 7.24 -2.69
N VAL A 115 -12.86 6.99 -1.75
CA VAL A 115 -12.00 8.00 -1.13
C VAL A 115 -10.60 7.41 -0.93
N GLY A 116 -9.56 8.21 -1.16
CA GLY A 116 -8.17 7.83 -0.95
C GLY A 116 -7.52 8.57 0.21
N VAL A 117 -6.50 7.95 0.80
CA VAL A 117 -5.48 8.60 1.61
C VAL A 117 -4.14 8.38 0.91
N GLU A 118 -3.42 9.47 0.65
CA GLU A 118 -2.12 9.42 -0.03
C GLU A 118 -1.25 10.59 0.47
N PRO A 119 -0.06 10.35 1.04
CA PRO A 119 0.81 11.41 1.53
C PRO A 119 1.50 12.20 0.41
N SER A 120 1.70 11.61 -0.77
CA SER A 120 2.41 12.24 -1.90
C SER A 120 1.52 13.23 -2.64
N GLU A 121 1.80 14.54 -2.50
CA GLU A 121 1.11 15.58 -3.26
C GLU A 121 1.28 15.41 -4.78
N LYS A 122 2.42 14.89 -5.23
CA LYS A 122 2.68 14.61 -6.63
C LYS A 122 1.76 13.49 -7.15
N ALA A 123 1.57 12.42 -6.38
CA ALA A 123 0.65 11.34 -6.71
C ALA A 123 -0.80 11.83 -6.74
N LYS A 124 -1.23 12.58 -5.70
CA LYS A 124 -2.57 13.20 -5.65
C LYS A 124 -2.84 14.12 -6.84
N SER A 125 -1.86 14.91 -7.28
CA SER A 125 -2.02 15.81 -8.43
C SER A 125 -2.33 15.06 -9.75
N ILE A 126 -1.80 13.85 -9.89
CA ILE A 126 -2.11 12.96 -11.03
C ILE A 126 -3.51 12.37 -10.88
N ALA A 127 -3.86 11.98 -9.67
CA ALA A 127 -5.15 11.35 -9.37
C ALA A 127 -6.34 12.31 -9.53
N ILE A 128 -6.17 13.60 -9.24
CA ILE A 128 -7.22 14.64 -9.43
C ILE A 128 -7.73 14.65 -10.88
N LYS A 129 -6.86 14.40 -11.86
CA LYS A 129 -7.26 14.32 -13.28
C LYS A 129 -8.20 13.14 -13.57
N LYS A 130 -8.33 12.19 -12.64
CA LYS A 130 -9.20 11.01 -12.72
C LYS A 130 -10.47 11.18 -11.90
N GLU A 131 -10.71 12.37 -11.36
CA GLU A 131 -11.90 12.73 -10.56
C GLU A 131 -12.06 11.89 -9.28
N VAL A 132 -10.97 11.37 -8.73
CA VAL A 132 -10.97 10.66 -7.45
C VAL A 132 -10.80 11.64 -6.29
N SER A 133 -11.49 11.35 -5.18
CA SER A 133 -11.47 12.18 -3.97
C SER A 133 -10.42 11.66 -2.98
N PHE A 134 -9.79 12.60 -2.26
CA PHE A 134 -8.85 12.31 -1.19
C PHE A 134 -9.23 13.04 0.10
N VAL A 135 -8.89 12.43 1.22
CA VAL A 135 -8.82 13.10 2.52
C VAL A 135 -7.34 13.18 2.94
N GLU A 136 -7.01 14.15 3.75
CA GLU A 136 -5.62 14.36 4.20
C GLU A 136 -5.12 13.16 5.02
N ASN A 137 -5.98 12.68 5.91
CA ASN A 137 -5.73 11.46 6.69
C ASN A 137 -7.05 10.76 7.03
N SER A 138 -6.97 9.51 7.43
CA SER A 138 -8.12 8.65 7.71
C SER A 138 -8.92 9.11 8.94
N SER A 139 -8.31 9.85 9.88
CA SER A 139 -9.00 10.37 11.08
C SER A 139 -10.09 11.38 10.76
N MET A 140 -10.11 11.93 9.54
CA MET A 140 -11.21 12.81 9.06
C MET A 140 -12.49 12.04 8.75
N LEU A 141 -12.43 10.72 8.66
CA LEU A 141 -13.58 9.87 8.37
C LEU A 141 -14.28 9.44 9.67
N SER A 142 -15.60 9.32 9.60
CA SER A 142 -16.41 8.90 10.75
C SER A 142 -16.21 7.42 11.07
N ASP A 143 -16.45 7.04 12.32
CA ASP A 143 -16.45 5.64 12.77
C ASP A 143 -17.49 4.83 11.98
N ALA A 144 -17.17 3.58 11.70
CA ALA A 144 -18.03 2.63 11.01
C ALA A 144 -18.67 3.21 9.73
N SER A 145 -17.90 3.96 8.94
CA SER A 145 -18.40 4.65 7.74
C SER A 145 -18.02 3.97 6.43
N VAL A 146 -17.10 3.01 6.46
CA VAL A 146 -16.48 2.41 5.27
C VAL A 146 -16.89 0.95 5.14
N ASP A 147 -17.34 0.53 3.96
CA ASP A 147 -17.73 -0.85 3.68
C ASP A 147 -16.51 -1.72 3.33
N VAL A 148 -15.53 -1.15 2.59
CA VAL A 148 -14.30 -1.83 2.23
C VAL A 148 -13.11 -0.89 2.45
N ILE A 149 -12.08 -1.37 3.13
CA ILE A 149 -10.78 -0.69 3.23
C ILE A 149 -9.74 -1.53 2.50
N THR A 150 -8.93 -0.89 1.66
CA THR A 150 -7.82 -1.54 0.95
C THR A 150 -6.50 -0.89 1.32
N MET A 151 -5.45 -1.73 1.44
CA MET A 151 -4.03 -1.33 1.56
C MET A 151 -3.21 -2.24 0.64
N TRP A 152 -2.71 -1.69 -0.46
CA TRP A 152 -1.94 -2.44 -1.45
C TRP A 152 -0.46 -2.10 -1.36
N HIS A 153 0.33 -2.91 -0.65
CA HIS A 153 1.75 -2.67 -0.39
C HIS A 153 1.99 -1.34 0.35
N VAL A 154 1.32 -1.17 1.47
CA VAL A 154 1.38 0.04 2.30
C VAL A 154 1.66 -0.27 3.76
N LEU A 155 1.07 -1.35 4.31
CA LEU A 155 1.19 -1.64 5.74
C LEU A 155 2.64 -1.90 6.18
N GLU A 156 3.48 -2.43 5.28
CA GLU A 156 4.92 -2.64 5.49
C GLU A 156 5.70 -1.34 5.70
N HIS A 157 5.12 -0.21 5.31
CA HIS A 157 5.72 1.13 5.44
C HIS A 157 5.20 1.92 6.64
N VAL A 158 4.22 1.37 7.36
CA VAL A 158 3.59 2.06 8.50
C VAL A 158 4.43 1.87 9.76
N PRO A 159 4.89 2.97 10.42
CA PRO A 159 5.74 2.87 11.60
C PRO A 159 5.05 2.23 12.81
N ASP A 160 3.78 2.56 13.06
CA ASP A 160 2.96 2.01 14.14
C ASP A 160 1.82 1.17 13.58
N VAL A 161 2.12 -0.11 13.33
CA VAL A 161 1.16 -1.08 12.78
C VAL A 161 -0.03 -1.27 13.72
N GLU A 162 0.18 -1.25 15.04
CA GLU A 162 -0.91 -1.42 16.01
C GLU A 162 -1.88 -0.23 15.97
N GLN A 163 -1.35 1.00 15.88
CA GLN A 163 -2.18 2.18 15.72
C GLN A 163 -2.97 2.12 14.41
N GLN A 164 -2.32 1.72 13.32
CA GLN A 164 -2.98 1.56 12.02
C GLN A 164 -4.13 0.54 12.10
N ILE A 165 -3.92 -0.62 12.71
CA ILE A 165 -4.97 -1.64 12.86
C ILE A 165 -6.14 -1.13 13.70
N ARG A 166 -5.88 -0.38 14.79
CA ARG A 166 -6.95 0.28 15.57
C ARG A 166 -7.76 1.25 14.72
N GLU A 167 -7.09 2.03 13.89
CA GLU A 167 -7.74 2.98 12.99
C GLU A 167 -8.59 2.28 11.91
N LEU A 168 -8.05 1.24 11.26
CA LEU A 168 -8.84 0.42 10.32
C LEU A 168 -10.10 -0.16 10.98
N SER A 169 -9.94 -0.67 12.22
CA SER A 169 -11.06 -1.23 12.98
C SER A 169 -12.11 -0.19 13.36
N ARG A 170 -11.71 1.06 13.59
CA ARG A 170 -12.63 2.18 13.86
C ARG A 170 -13.46 2.52 12.63
N LEU A 171 -12.82 2.54 11.47
CA LEU A 171 -13.42 3.02 10.21
C LEU A 171 -14.34 2.01 9.55
N VAL A 172 -14.00 0.72 9.64
CA VAL A 172 -14.75 -0.33 8.95
C VAL A 172 -16.13 -0.52 9.61
N LYS A 173 -17.18 -0.63 8.80
CA LYS A 173 -18.53 -0.96 9.27
C LYS A 173 -18.59 -2.37 9.87
N PRO A 174 -19.56 -2.66 10.75
CA PRO A 174 -19.92 -4.05 11.06
C PRO A 174 -20.21 -4.81 9.75
N ASN A 175 -19.58 -5.97 9.58
CA ASN A 175 -19.62 -6.78 8.33
C ASN A 175 -18.90 -6.14 7.13
N GLY A 176 -18.17 -5.05 7.32
CA GLY A 176 -17.25 -4.53 6.30
C GLY A 176 -16.00 -5.39 6.14
N THR A 177 -15.21 -5.11 5.12
CA THR A 177 -14.02 -5.88 4.78
C THR A 177 -12.77 -5.00 4.83
N ILE A 178 -11.71 -5.49 5.45
CA ILE A 178 -10.37 -4.93 5.35
C ILE A 178 -9.54 -5.89 4.50
N LEU A 179 -8.94 -5.39 3.42
CA LEU A 179 -8.10 -6.14 2.52
C LEU A 179 -6.69 -5.54 2.49
N ILE A 180 -5.72 -6.31 2.92
CA ILE A 180 -4.31 -5.89 3.03
C ILE A 180 -3.45 -6.82 2.20
N ALA A 181 -2.64 -6.26 1.31
CA ALA A 181 -1.60 -6.97 0.59
C ALA A 181 -0.23 -6.47 1.06
N VAL A 182 0.62 -7.39 1.49
CA VAL A 182 1.99 -7.12 1.95
C VAL A 182 2.97 -8.10 1.31
N PRO A 183 4.27 -7.80 1.24
CA PRO A 183 5.28 -8.76 0.83
C PRO A 183 5.30 -9.97 1.76
N ASN A 184 5.46 -11.16 1.18
CA ASN A 184 5.59 -12.40 1.92
C ASN A 184 7.07 -12.82 1.98
N PHE A 185 7.70 -12.74 3.16
CA PHE A 185 9.09 -13.11 3.35
C PHE A 185 9.39 -14.63 3.18
N ASN A 186 8.33 -15.45 3.17
CA ASN A 186 8.39 -16.88 2.86
C ASN A 186 7.99 -17.21 1.40
N SER A 187 8.01 -16.21 0.51
CA SER A 187 7.71 -16.44 -0.91
C SER A 187 8.86 -17.16 -1.62
N PHE A 188 8.54 -17.80 -2.73
CA PHE A 188 9.56 -18.39 -3.62
C PHE A 188 10.63 -17.37 -4.04
N ASP A 189 10.22 -16.13 -4.35
CA ASP A 189 11.16 -15.09 -4.75
C ASP A 189 12.10 -14.70 -3.60
N ALA A 190 11.58 -14.59 -2.38
CA ALA A 190 12.39 -14.31 -1.20
C ALA A 190 13.42 -15.44 -0.94
N GLU A 191 13.05 -16.69 -1.14
CA GLU A 191 13.94 -17.83 -1.00
C GLU A 191 14.98 -17.89 -2.14
N TYR A 192 14.57 -17.63 -3.38
CA TYR A 192 15.40 -17.72 -4.57
C TYR A 192 16.45 -16.61 -4.66
N TYR A 193 16.07 -15.37 -4.40
CA TYR A 193 16.99 -14.22 -4.51
C TYR A 193 17.83 -14.01 -3.25
N GLY A 194 17.34 -14.41 -2.08
CA GLY A 194 18.06 -14.30 -0.82
C GLY A 194 18.44 -12.85 -0.50
N THR A 195 19.74 -12.63 -0.24
CA THR A 195 20.35 -11.31 0.00
C THR A 195 20.98 -10.76 -1.25
#